data_4f4c23aa0020916a2c134caccf2322ea
#
_entry.id   4f4c23aa0020916a2c134caccf2322ea
#
_cell.length_a   1.000
_cell.length_b   1.000
_cell.length_c   1.000
_cell.angle_alpha   90.00
_cell.angle_beta   90.00
_cell.angle_gamma   90.00
#
_symmetry.space_group_name_H-M   'P 1'
#
loop_
_entity.id
_entity.type
_entity.pdbx_description
1 polymer ?
#
loop_
_entity_poly.entity_id
_entity_poly.type
_entity_poly.pdbx_seq_one_letter_code
_entity_poly.pdbx_strand_id
1 'polypeptide(L)'
;PNYMNNVAPFIRKQINKLSQPGEKASRYAVCYMWGTAGILYNRAYVPDSVALSWDCLWNKKYAGKILMKDSYRDAYGTAVIYAHAKELKEGTVTVEELMNDYSPRAMELAEKYLKALKPNIAGWEADFGKEMMTKNKAWLNMTWSGDAIWAIEEANAVGVDLDYEVPEE
;
A
#
# COMPACT_ATOMS: atom_id res chain seq x y z
N PRO A 1 8.49 -19.48 -24.05
CA PRO A 1 7.93 -18.46 -24.93
C PRO A 1 8.76 -17.19 -24.89
N ASN A 2 8.91 -16.51 -26.03
CA ASN A 2 9.80 -15.35 -26.17
C ASN A 2 9.42 -14.15 -25.31
N TYR A 3 8.16 -14.02 -24.88
CA TYR A 3 7.69 -12.92 -24.04
C TYR A 3 8.40 -12.84 -22.68
N MET A 4 8.90 -13.94 -22.14
CA MET A 4 9.65 -13.94 -20.88
C MET A 4 10.93 -13.12 -20.95
N ASN A 5 11.51 -12.94 -22.14
CA ASN A 5 12.69 -12.09 -22.33
C ASN A 5 12.36 -10.60 -22.23
N ASN A 6 11.08 -10.23 -22.41
CA ASN A 6 10.61 -8.85 -22.30
C ASN A 6 10.25 -8.47 -20.85
N VAL A 7 10.19 -9.44 -19.93
CA VAL A 7 9.96 -9.18 -18.52
C VAL A 7 11.29 -8.82 -17.85
N ALA A 8 11.34 -7.69 -17.17
CA ALA A 8 12.54 -7.23 -16.47
C ALA A 8 13.10 -8.32 -15.53
N PRO A 9 14.44 -8.50 -15.46
CA PRO A 9 15.05 -9.54 -14.65
C PRO A 9 14.62 -9.51 -13.17
N PHE A 10 14.47 -8.31 -12.61
CA PHE A 10 13.98 -8.11 -11.25
C PHE A 10 12.57 -8.72 -11.07
N ILE A 11 11.65 -8.43 -11.99
CA ILE A 11 10.26 -8.94 -11.92
C ILE A 11 10.23 -10.45 -12.09
N ARG A 12 11.05 -11.02 -13.00
CA ARG A 12 11.18 -12.48 -13.13
C ARG A 12 11.66 -13.14 -11.85
N LYS A 13 12.57 -12.48 -11.13
CA LYS A 13 13.05 -12.95 -9.82
C LYS A 13 11.93 -12.95 -8.77
N GLN A 14 11.11 -11.88 -8.75
CA GLN A 14 10.00 -11.78 -7.80
C GLN A 14 8.90 -12.82 -8.08
N ILE A 15 8.48 -12.98 -9.34
CA ILE A 15 7.44 -13.98 -9.67
C ILE A 15 7.87 -15.40 -9.32
N ASN A 16 9.16 -15.71 -9.44
CA ASN A 16 9.68 -17.04 -9.09
C ASN A 16 9.80 -17.29 -7.58
N LYS A 17 9.69 -16.26 -6.74
CA LYS A 17 9.54 -16.43 -5.28
C LYS A 17 8.17 -17.00 -4.90
N LEU A 18 7.16 -16.85 -5.76
CA LEU A 18 5.81 -17.43 -5.56
C LEU A 18 5.75 -18.93 -5.90
N SER A 19 6.89 -19.54 -6.14
CA SER A 19 6.99 -20.94 -6.59
C SER A 19 6.79 -21.90 -5.43
N GLN A 20 6.19 -23.06 -5.73
CA GLN A 20 6.22 -24.22 -4.84
C GLN A 20 7.52 -25.02 -5.05
N PRO A 21 7.94 -25.87 -4.10
CA PRO A 21 9.12 -26.69 -4.26
C PRO A 21 9.12 -27.48 -5.59
N GLY A 22 10.17 -27.30 -6.39
CA GLY A 22 10.32 -27.97 -7.68
C GLY A 22 9.62 -27.30 -8.87
N GLU A 23 8.79 -26.27 -8.67
CA GLU A 23 8.03 -25.59 -9.72
C GLU A 23 8.30 -24.10 -9.72
N LYS A 24 8.54 -23.50 -10.89
CA LYS A 24 8.70 -22.06 -11.05
C LYS A 24 7.39 -21.42 -11.53
N ALA A 25 6.89 -20.42 -10.84
CA ALA A 25 5.66 -19.72 -11.22
C ALA A 25 5.74 -19.16 -12.64
N SER A 26 6.91 -18.76 -13.12
CA SER A 26 7.14 -18.31 -14.51
C SER A 26 6.88 -19.36 -15.58
N ARG A 27 6.65 -20.64 -15.24
CA ARG A 27 6.19 -21.68 -16.18
C ARG A 27 4.70 -21.57 -16.48
N TYR A 28 3.92 -21.00 -15.59
CA TYR A 28 2.45 -20.97 -15.61
C TYR A 28 1.88 -19.58 -15.74
N ALA A 29 2.65 -18.55 -15.39
CA ALA A 29 2.20 -17.17 -15.38
C ALA A 29 3.27 -16.21 -15.90
N VAL A 30 2.83 -15.09 -16.45
CA VAL A 30 3.67 -13.95 -16.81
C VAL A 30 3.15 -12.72 -16.08
N CYS A 31 4.06 -11.89 -15.56
CA CYS A 31 3.70 -10.64 -14.94
C CYS A 31 3.13 -9.67 -15.99
N TYR A 32 1.90 -9.22 -15.80
CA TYR A 32 1.24 -8.22 -16.63
C TYR A 32 1.57 -6.80 -16.17
N MET A 33 1.43 -6.55 -14.86
CA MET A 33 1.73 -5.28 -14.22
C MET A 33 2.38 -5.52 -12.85
N TRP A 34 3.10 -4.55 -12.38
CA TRP A 34 3.59 -4.50 -11.00
C TRP A 34 3.58 -3.06 -10.51
N GLY A 35 3.58 -2.88 -9.20
CA GLY A 35 3.61 -1.59 -8.54
C GLY A 35 3.89 -1.75 -7.06
N THR A 36 3.87 -0.63 -6.37
CA THR A 36 3.97 -0.57 -4.90
C THR A 36 2.64 -0.18 -4.31
N ALA A 37 2.40 -0.56 -3.07
CA ALA A 37 1.40 0.05 -2.21
C ALA A 37 2.08 1.14 -1.38
N GLY A 38 1.44 2.27 -1.22
CA GLY A 38 1.98 3.43 -0.51
C GLY A 38 0.91 4.44 -0.16
N ILE A 39 1.33 5.64 0.18
CA ILE A 39 0.47 6.74 0.62
C ILE A 39 0.44 7.81 -0.46
N LEU A 40 -0.71 8.00 -1.11
CA LEU A 40 -1.03 9.20 -1.87
C LEU A 40 -1.54 10.25 -0.89
N TYR A 41 -0.98 11.45 -0.91
CA TYR A 41 -1.34 12.49 0.05
C TYR A 41 -1.42 13.86 -0.59
N ASN A 42 -2.21 14.74 0.04
CA ASN A 42 -2.38 16.12 -0.39
C ASN A 42 -1.44 17.03 0.42
N ARG A 43 -0.45 17.60 -0.24
CA ARG A 43 0.61 18.42 0.38
C ARG A 43 0.09 19.70 1.03
N ALA A 44 -1.09 20.18 0.64
CA ALA A 44 -1.73 21.31 1.30
C ALA A 44 -2.17 21.01 2.74
N TYR A 45 -2.41 19.73 3.08
CA TYR A 45 -2.94 19.31 4.39
C TYR A 45 -2.03 18.37 5.15
N VAL A 46 -1.18 17.63 4.45
CA VAL A 46 -0.29 16.59 5.01
C VAL A 46 1.15 16.93 4.64
N PRO A 47 2.02 17.22 5.61
CA PRO A 47 3.46 17.42 5.35
C PRO A 47 4.12 16.15 4.81
N ASP A 48 5.10 16.29 3.92
CA ASP A 48 5.84 15.18 3.33
C ASP A 48 6.42 14.25 4.41
N SER A 49 6.98 14.81 5.48
CA SER A 49 7.54 14.04 6.61
C SER A 49 6.52 13.13 7.32
N VAL A 50 5.23 13.41 7.20
CA VAL A 50 4.15 12.59 7.79
C VAL A 50 3.83 11.41 6.89
N ALA A 51 3.88 11.58 5.57
CA ALA A 51 3.59 10.54 4.59
C ALA A 51 4.70 9.47 4.50
N LEU A 52 5.90 9.74 5.06
CA LEU A 52 7.02 8.78 5.13
C LEU A 52 6.80 7.64 6.13
N SER A 53 5.75 7.70 6.95
CA SER A 53 5.44 6.68 7.95
C SER A 53 3.99 6.21 7.84
N TRP A 54 3.76 4.91 7.98
CA TRP A 54 2.42 4.32 8.08
C TRP A 54 1.61 4.86 9.25
N ASP A 55 2.25 5.44 10.27
CA ASP A 55 1.61 6.11 11.42
C ASP A 55 0.54 7.14 11.01
N CYS A 56 0.71 7.78 9.84
CA CYS A 56 -0.22 8.79 9.35
C CYS A 56 -1.65 8.27 9.23
N LEU A 57 -1.84 6.97 8.93
CA LEU A 57 -3.16 6.35 8.81
C LEU A 57 -3.87 6.23 10.15
N TRP A 58 -3.13 6.03 11.24
CA TRP A 58 -3.68 5.95 12.61
C TRP A 58 -3.77 7.29 13.32
N ASN A 59 -3.27 8.36 12.69
CA ASN A 59 -3.29 9.69 13.28
C ASN A 59 -4.70 10.30 13.23
N LYS A 60 -5.30 10.51 14.40
CA LYS A 60 -6.65 11.07 14.56
C LYS A 60 -6.83 12.47 13.97
N LYS A 61 -5.72 13.21 13.73
CA LYS A 61 -5.75 14.49 13.03
C LYS A 61 -6.40 14.38 11.65
N TYR A 62 -6.25 13.22 11.01
CA TYR A 62 -6.76 12.97 9.66
C TYR A 62 -8.05 12.12 9.65
N ALA A 63 -8.70 11.95 10.81
CA ALA A 63 -9.92 11.17 10.90
C ALA A 63 -11.01 11.68 9.95
N GLY A 64 -11.63 10.76 9.21
CA GLY A 64 -12.61 11.07 8.17
C GLY A 64 -12.02 11.66 6.88
N LYS A 65 -10.68 11.67 6.74
CA LYS A 65 -9.95 12.16 5.57
C LYS A 65 -9.00 11.13 4.98
N ILE A 66 -9.08 9.88 5.43
CA ILE A 66 -8.24 8.77 5.00
C ILE A 66 -9.06 7.81 4.15
N LEU A 67 -8.51 7.43 3.02
CA LEU A 67 -8.99 6.32 2.20
C LEU A 67 -8.05 5.13 2.32
N MET A 68 -8.62 3.95 2.25
CA MET A 68 -7.89 2.69 2.18
C MET A 68 -8.31 1.92 0.93
N LYS A 69 -7.35 1.25 0.31
CA LYS A 69 -7.66 0.35 -0.80
C LYS A 69 -8.58 -0.77 -0.33
N ASP A 70 -9.67 -1.02 -1.06
CA ASP A 70 -10.59 -2.13 -0.81
C ASP A 70 -9.97 -3.46 -1.26
N SER A 71 -8.95 -3.85 -0.54
CA SER A 71 -8.19 -5.07 -0.74
C SER A 71 -7.80 -5.66 0.61
N TYR A 72 -8.31 -6.85 0.92
CA TYR A 72 -8.03 -7.51 2.20
C TYR A 72 -6.52 -7.78 2.39
N ARG A 73 -5.77 -8.06 1.32
CA ARG A 73 -4.33 -8.30 1.39
C ARG A 73 -3.56 -7.03 1.71
N ASP A 74 -3.92 -5.91 1.08
CA ASP A 74 -3.26 -4.62 1.31
C ASP A 74 -3.61 -4.09 2.71
N ALA A 75 -4.88 -4.20 3.12
CA ALA A 75 -5.30 -3.81 4.46
C ALA A 75 -4.60 -4.64 5.55
N TYR A 76 -4.55 -5.98 5.37
CA TYR A 76 -3.81 -6.87 6.26
C TYR A 76 -2.32 -6.49 6.31
N GLY A 77 -1.69 -6.36 5.16
CA GLY A 77 -0.27 -6.03 5.04
C GLY A 77 0.07 -4.71 5.74
N THR A 78 -0.70 -3.67 5.48
CA THR A 78 -0.52 -2.36 6.14
C THR A 78 -0.62 -2.48 7.67
N ALA A 79 -1.59 -3.25 8.18
CA ALA A 79 -1.77 -3.43 9.61
C ALA A 79 -0.63 -4.20 10.29
N VAL A 80 -0.13 -5.28 9.67
CA VAL A 80 0.98 -6.06 10.24
C VAL A 80 2.31 -5.34 10.13
N ILE A 81 2.56 -4.60 9.04
CA ILE A 81 3.75 -3.75 8.90
C ILE A 81 3.75 -2.68 9.98
N TYR A 82 2.65 -1.97 10.14
CA TYR A 82 2.51 -0.97 11.20
C TYR A 82 2.70 -1.57 12.59
N ALA A 83 2.09 -2.73 12.86
CA ALA A 83 2.19 -3.39 14.16
C ALA A 83 3.62 -3.84 14.51
N HIS A 84 4.45 -4.10 13.50
CA HIS A 84 5.83 -4.60 13.63
C HIS A 84 6.88 -3.57 13.17
N ALA A 85 6.53 -2.27 13.14
CA ALA A 85 7.46 -1.23 12.68
C ALA A 85 8.81 -1.26 13.43
N LYS A 86 8.77 -1.54 14.74
CA LYS A 86 9.99 -1.65 15.55
C LYS A 86 10.84 -2.85 15.14
N GLU A 87 10.26 -4.02 15.01
CA GLU A 87 10.94 -5.26 14.64
C GLU A 87 11.50 -5.19 13.21
N LEU A 88 10.78 -4.55 12.30
CA LEU A 88 11.25 -4.28 10.93
C LEU A 88 12.48 -3.38 10.95
N LYS A 89 12.44 -2.29 11.73
CA LYS A 89 13.57 -1.37 11.90
C LYS A 89 14.81 -2.03 12.53
N GLU A 90 14.59 -2.91 13.49
CA GLU A 90 15.64 -3.70 14.13
C GLU A 90 16.15 -4.87 13.25
N GLY A 91 15.46 -5.15 12.13
CA GLY A 91 15.79 -6.25 11.22
C GLY A 91 15.55 -7.64 11.81
N THR A 92 14.73 -7.76 12.84
CA THR A 92 14.39 -9.03 13.50
C THR A 92 13.27 -9.78 12.78
N VAL A 93 12.50 -9.10 11.93
CA VAL A 93 11.51 -9.66 11.00
C VAL A 93 11.64 -9.00 9.65
N THR A 94 11.12 -9.64 8.61
CA THR A 94 11.07 -9.09 7.26
C THR A 94 9.64 -8.85 6.81
N VAL A 95 9.43 -7.92 5.88
CA VAL A 95 8.12 -7.69 5.25
C VAL A 95 7.59 -8.97 4.60
N GLU A 96 8.46 -9.79 3.98
CA GLU A 96 8.09 -11.05 3.34
C GLU A 96 7.52 -12.06 4.35
N GLU A 97 8.12 -12.17 5.54
CA GLU A 97 7.62 -13.02 6.62
C GLU A 97 6.26 -12.54 7.12
N LEU A 98 6.12 -11.24 7.42
CA LEU A 98 4.87 -10.67 7.92
C LEU A 98 3.72 -10.81 6.91
N MET A 99 3.97 -10.54 5.64
CA MET A 99 2.96 -10.62 4.57
C MET A 99 2.50 -12.06 4.27
N ASN A 100 3.24 -13.06 4.71
CA ASN A 100 2.93 -14.48 4.52
C ASN A 100 2.60 -15.21 5.83
N ASP A 101 2.53 -14.50 6.95
CA ASP A 101 2.09 -15.07 8.23
C ASP A 101 0.55 -14.97 8.33
N TYR A 102 -0.13 -16.10 8.18
CA TYR A 102 -1.58 -16.22 8.34
C TYR A 102 -1.96 -17.00 9.62
N SER A 103 -1.06 -17.01 10.60
CA SER A 103 -1.34 -17.62 11.90
C SER A 103 -2.51 -16.90 12.60
N PRO A 104 -3.26 -17.59 13.49
CA PRO A 104 -4.31 -16.97 14.28
C PRO A 104 -3.84 -15.72 15.02
N ARG A 105 -2.60 -15.75 15.55
CA ARG A 105 -1.98 -14.62 16.24
C ARG A 105 -1.78 -13.40 15.32
N ALA A 106 -1.28 -13.62 14.10
CA ALA A 106 -1.10 -12.55 13.12
C ALA A 106 -2.44 -11.95 12.68
N MET A 107 -3.45 -12.81 12.49
CA MET A 107 -4.80 -12.37 12.15
C MET A 107 -5.47 -11.56 13.27
N GLU A 108 -5.36 -11.97 14.52
CA GLU A 108 -5.84 -11.21 15.68
C GLU A 108 -5.14 -9.86 15.82
N LEU A 109 -3.83 -9.81 15.57
CA LEU A 109 -3.05 -8.58 15.58
C LEU A 109 -3.51 -7.62 14.49
N ALA A 110 -3.66 -8.10 13.25
CA ALA A 110 -4.17 -7.31 12.13
C ALA A 110 -5.57 -6.78 12.42
N GLU A 111 -6.49 -7.63 12.93
CA GLU A 111 -7.83 -7.23 13.32
C GLU A 111 -7.82 -6.10 14.36
N LYS A 112 -6.97 -6.21 15.39
CA LYS A 112 -6.83 -5.18 16.43
C LYS A 112 -6.47 -3.83 15.81
N TYR A 113 -5.46 -3.79 14.94
CA TYR A 113 -5.00 -2.53 14.34
C TYR A 113 -5.97 -1.99 13.30
N LEU A 114 -6.62 -2.84 12.51
CA LEU A 114 -7.65 -2.41 11.56
C LEU A 114 -8.91 -1.87 12.26
N LYS A 115 -9.31 -2.47 13.39
CA LYS A 115 -10.39 -1.91 14.22
C LYS A 115 -10.02 -0.54 14.80
N ALA A 116 -8.77 -0.33 15.18
CA ALA A 116 -8.28 0.97 15.66
C ALA A 116 -8.21 2.00 14.52
N LEU A 117 -7.89 1.58 13.30
CA LEU A 117 -7.85 2.43 12.11
C LEU A 117 -9.24 2.84 11.62
N LYS A 118 -10.23 1.96 11.71
CA LYS A 118 -11.57 2.10 11.14
C LYS A 118 -12.23 3.47 11.39
N PRO A 119 -12.16 4.08 12.60
CA PRO A 119 -12.75 5.41 12.85
C PRO A 119 -12.12 6.54 12.03
N ASN A 120 -10.90 6.38 11.53
CA ASN A 120 -10.20 7.38 10.72
C ASN A 120 -10.59 7.29 9.24
N ILE A 121 -11.12 6.15 8.80
CA ILE A 121 -11.39 5.85 7.39
C ILE A 121 -12.66 6.53 6.92
N ALA A 122 -12.55 7.35 5.87
CA ALA A 122 -13.66 7.96 5.16
C ALA A 122 -14.30 6.99 4.15
N GLY A 123 -13.54 6.05 3.61
CA GLY A 123 -14.02 5.05 2.67
C GLY A 123 -12.97 4.00 2.31
N TRP A 124 -13.46 2.81 1.97
CA TRP A 124 -12.68 1.75 1.32
C TRP A 124 -12.91 1.88 -0.18
N GLU A 125 -11.84 2.10 -0.93
CA GLU A 125 -11.95 2.51 -2.32
C GLU A 125 -11.34 1.48 -3.29
N ALA A 126 -12.04 1.24 -4.39
CA ALA A 126 -11.52 0.52 -5.54
C ALA A 126 -11.13 1.51 -6.68
N ASP A 127 -12.03 2.43 -7.01
CA ASP A 127 -11.90 3.34 -8.16
C ASP A 127 -12.13 4.82 -7.86
N PHE A 128 -12.88 5.14 -6.79
CA PHE A 128 -13.30 6.53 -6.51
C PHE A 128 -12.24 7.37 -5.76
N GLY A 129 -11.14 6.73 -5.31
CA GLY A 129 -10.12 7.40 -4.51
C GLY A 129 -9.49 8.60 -5.22
N LYS A 130 -9.25 8.50 -6.52
CA LYS A 130 -8.72 9.60 -7.36
C LYS A 130 -9.61 10.84 -7.30
N GLU A 131 -10.91 10.68 -7.49
CA GLU A 131 -11.86 11.77 -7.43
C GLU A 131 -11.94 12.42 -6.04
N MET A 132 -11.91 11.61 -4.98
CA MET A 132 -11.92 12.11 -3.62
C MET A 132 -10.68 12.95 -3.29
N MET A 133 -9.51 12.53 -3.78
CA MET A 133 -8.25 13.25 -3.58
C MET A 133 -8.21 14.54 -4.39
N THR A 134 -8.56 14.51 -5.68
CA THR A 134 -8.55 15.69 -6.56
C THR A 134 -9.59 16.74 -6.13
N LYS A 135 -10.68 16.33 -5.48
CA LYS A 135 -11.70 17.24 -4.92
C LYS A 135 -11.46 17.66 -3.47
N ASN A 136 -10.30 17.37 -2.88
CA ASN A 136 -9.96 17.68 -1.48
C ASN A 136 -10.94 17.07 -0.45
N LYS A 137 -11.67 16.02 -0.82
CA LYS A 137 -12.57 15.30 0.09
C LYS A 137 -11.84 14.34 1.01
N ALA A 138 -10.74 13.79 0.53
CA ALA A 138 -9.76 13.02 1.31
C ALA A 138 -8.39 13.68 1.20
N TRP A 139 -7.51 13.42 2.17
CA TRP A 139 -6.16 13.98 2.25
C TRP A 139 -5.06 12.93 2.23
N LEU A 140 -5.40 11.71 2.60
CA LEU A 140 -4.55 10.53 2.58
C LEU A 140 -5.29 9.39 1.89
N ASN A 141 -4.58 8.62 1.08
CA ASN A 141 -5.10 7.41 0.47
C ASN A 141 -4.00 6.34 0.43
N MET A 142 -4.20 5.25 1.17
CA MET A 142 -3.38 4.05 0.99
C MET A 142 -3.82 3.37 -0.30
N THR A 143 -2.98 3.45 -1.33
CA THR A 143 -3.32 3.03 -2.68
C THR A 143 -2.12 2.47 -3.46
N TRP A 144 -2.36 2.02 -4.67
CA TRP A 144 -1.33 1.51 -5.56
C TRP A 144 -0.66 2.63 -6.35
N SER A 145 0.63 2.48 -6.64
CA SER A 145 1.42 3.49 -7.37
C SER A 145 0.82 3.89 -8.71
N GLY A 146 0.22 2.97 -9.45
CA GLY A 146 -0.43 3.28 -10.74
C GLY A 146 -1.62 4.22 -10.58
N ASP A 147 -2.49 3.97 -9.60
CA ASP A 147 -3.63 4.84 -9.28
C ASP A 147 -3.16 6.19 -8.74
N ALA A 148 -2.09 6.19 -7.94
CA ALA A 148 -1.50 7.40 -7.38
C ALA A 148 -0.93 8.32 -8.48
N ILE A 149 -0.16 7.78 -9.41
CA ILE A 149 0.42 8.56 -10.52
C ILE A 149 -0.69 9.19 -11.36
N TRP A 150 -1.72 8.43 -11.70
CA TRP A 150 -2.85 8.97 -12.43
C TRP A 150 -3.58 10.07 -11.64
N ALA A 151 -3.81 9.87 -10.34
CA ALA A 151 -4.43 10.89 -9.50
C ALA A 151 -3.61 12.18 -9.44
N ILE A 152 -2.28 12.09 -9.37
CA ILE A 152 -1.36 13.23 -9.39
C ILE A 152 -1.47 13.99 -10.72
N GLU A 153 -1.49 13.29 -11.85
CA GLU A 153 -1.66 13.93 -13.17
C GLU A 153 -2.97 14.69 -13.27
N GLU A 154 -4.09 14.10 -12.87
CA GLU A 154 -5.40 14.77 -12.86
C GLU A 154 -5.47 15.93 -11.87
N ALA A 155 -4.87 15.77 -10.68
CA ALA A 155 -4.83 16.80 -9.65
C ALA A 155 -4.05 18.04 -10.11
N ASN A 156 -2.92 17.85 -10.80
CA ASN A 156 -2.13 18.93 -11.37
C ASN A 156 -2.94 19.77 -12.36
N ALA A 157 -3.81 19.16 -13.15
CA ALA A 157 -4.67 19.86 -14.10
C ALA A 157 -5.69 20.80 -13.44
N VAL A 158 -6.02 20.56 -12.17
CA VAL A 158 -6.99 21.37 -11.38
C VAL A 158 -6.34 22.12 -10.22
N GLY A 159 -5.01 22.17 -10.18
CA GLY A 159 -4.24 22.95 -9.20
C GLY A 159 -4.23 22.34 -7.78
N VAL A 160 -4.42 21.02 -7.66
CA VAL A 160 -4.29 20.28 -6.40
C VAL A 160 -2.92 19.61 -6.36
N ASP A 161 -2.16 19.86 -5.29
CA ASP A 161 -0.81 19.34 -5.12
C ASP A 161 -0.85 17.99 -4.36
N LEU A 162 -0.82 16.90 -5.12
CA LEU A 162 -0.73 15.55 -4.59
C LEU A 162 0.69 14.98 -4.79
N ASP A 163 1.11 14.15 -3.85
CA ASP A 163 2.35 13.38 -3.97
C ASP A 163 2.16 11.95 -3.44
N TYR A 164 3.10 11.08 -3.75
CA TYR A 164 3.03 9.66 -3.40
C TYR A 164 4.33 9.17 -2.80
N GLU A 165 4.23 8.56 -1.62
CA GLU A 165 5.36 7.96 -0.92
C GLU A 165 5.12 6.48 -0.60
N VAL A 166 6.19 5.71 -0.62
CA VAL A 166 6.20 4.34 -0.07
C VAL A 166 6.90 4.43 1.27
N PRO A 167 6.15 4.40 2.39
CA PRO A 167 6.75 4.54 3.70
C PRO A 167 7.81 3.47 3.97
N GLU A 168 8.93 3.90 4.51
CA GLU A 168 10.03 3.01 4.91
C GLU A 168 9.82 2.41 6.32
N GLU A 169 8.95 3.06 7.13
CA GLU A 169 8.66 2.69 8.53
C GLU A 169 7.16 2.67 8.81
#